data_d844d2b55471b9ce44e4b0cbc117c3ba
#
_entry.id   d844d2b55471b9ce44e4b0cbc117c3ba
#
_cell.length_a   1.000
_cell.length_b   1.000
_cell.length_c   1.000
_cell.angle_alpha   90.00
_cell.angle_beta   90.00
_cell.angle_gamma   90.00
#
_symmetry.space_group_name_H-M   'P 1'
#
loop_
_entity.id
_entity.type
_entity.pdbx_description
1 polymer ?
#
loop_
_entity_poly.entity_id
_entity_poly.type
_entity_poly.pdbx_seq_one_letter_code
_entity_poly.pdbx_strand_id
1 'polypeptide(L)'
;MAESFFERVHKQDTHTPDVLSCLANLSNDEVFTPPELVNKVLDMLPQELFKDPNTKFLDPATKTGVFLREIAKRLLVGLEPIYPDLQERIDHIFHEQLYGIAITELTSLLARRSLYCSKYPNGKYSICHFDNAEGNISFKKIPHIWKDRKCIFCGASQEMWDREDSLETYAYGFIHCNEEHNKELFERLKSMKFDVIIGNPPYQLNDGMGGGGSSASPLYHFFIQQAKKLNPRYITMIVPSRWFSGGKGLDEFREEMLQDTHIKNLIDYPVASECFPGVGIKGGVCYFLWDRQYRGDCTVKTVQGNNVSELKRPLLEKNCDIFIRYNESIKILKKVQKFNEPSFESLVSSRKPFGLASDFRAFDAHKSKDTVKIYANKTVAYVGRKQVPLHSEWIDSYKIFISFAYGAGEDFPHQILNKPIFGEPNTCCTETYLLIGPFKNEKITKNVLSYIKTKFFRFMVLMIKNTQNATRRVYNLVPIQDFSEPWTDAKLYKKYGLTKEEINFIESMIKPMEDK
;
A
#
# COMPACT_ATOMS: atom_id res chain seq x y z
N MET A 1 -10.28 48.90 -12.19
CA MET A 1 -10.24 47.60 -12.87
C MET A 1 -10.74 46.56 -11.87
N ALA A 2 -11.82 45.89 -12.20
CA ALA A 2 -12.38 44.89 -11.31
C ALA A 2 -11.47 43.65 -11.33
N GLU A 3 -10.95 43.25 -10.18
CA GLU A 3 -10.25 41.95 -10.03
C GLU A 3 -11.18 40.84 -10.55
N SER A 4 -10.64 39.95 -11.39
CA SER A 4 -11.40 38.85 -11.95
C SER A 4 -11.93 37.95 -10.82
N PHE A 5 -13.07 37.34 -11.03
CA PHE A 5 -13.66 36.35 -10.10
C PHE A 5 -12.63 35.26 -9.71
N PHE A 6 -11.76 34.87 -10.64
CA PHE A 6 -10.70 33.90 -10.43
C PHE A 6 -9.56 34.39 -9.51
N GLU A 7 -9.18 35.67 -9.54
CA GLU A 7 -8.18 36.23 -8.61
C GLU A 7 -8.70 36.29 -7.19
N ARG A 8 -10.01 36.49 -6.97
CA ARG A 8 -10.63 36.44 -5.63
C ARG A 8 -10.68 35.02 -5.07
N VAL A 9 -10.87 34.00 -5.90
CA VAL A 9 -10.88 32.59 -5.48
C VAL A 9 -9.48 32.11 -5.09
N HIS A 10 -8.42 32.67 -5.69
CA HIS A 10 -7.02 32.33 -5.34
C HIS A 10 -6.48 33.09 -4.10
N LYS A 11 -7.11 34.18 -3.67
CA LYS A 11 -6.60 34.99 -2.55
C LYS A 11 -7.17 34.62 -1.17
N GLN A 12 -8.06 33.65 -1.08
CA GLN A 12 -8.53 33.16 0.22
C GLN A 12 -7.76 31.89 0.64
N ASP A 13 -6.59 32.09 1.23
CA ASP A 13 -5.91 31.14 2.11
C ASP A 13 -6.66 30.94 3.44
N THR A 14 -7.98 30.86 3.41
CA THR A 14 -8.76 30.38 4.52
C THR A 14 -9.06 28.91 4.26
N HIS A 15 -8.34 28.04 4.94
CA HIS A 15 -8.71 26.65 5.11
C HIS A 15 -10.09 26.59 5.78
N THR A 16 -11.13 26.73 4.98
CA THR A 16 -12.47 26.32 5.39
C THR A 16 -12.47 24.80 5.30
N PRO A 17 -12.56 24.08 6.45
CA PRO A 17 -12.73 22.64 6.39
C PRO A 17 -14.00 22.40 5.58
N ASP A 18 -13.85 21.77 4.43
CA ASP A 18 -14.99 21.34 3.63
C ASP A 18 -15.86 20.46 4.54
N VAL A 19 -17.14 20.77 4.65
CA VAL A 19 -18.11 19.95 5.40
C VAL A 19 -18.00 18.49 5.00
N LEU A 20 -17.58 18.22 3.77
CA LEU A 20 -17.30 16.89 3.23
C LEU A 20 -16.06 16.21 3.84
N SER A 21 -15.03 16.97 4.22
CA SER A 21 -13.89 16.37 4.97
C SER A 21 -14.27 16.03 6.41
N CYS A 22 -15.26 16.72 6.98
CA CYS A 22 -15.83 16.35 8.27
C CYS A 22 -16.74 15.11 8.18
N LEU A 23 -17.48 14.94 7.08
CA LEU A 23 -18.31 13.75 6.83
C LEU A 23 -17.46 12.52 6.49
N ALA A 24 -16.28 12.69 5.89
CA ALA A 24 -15.32 11.62 5.58
C ALA A 24 -14.83 10.89 6.83
N ASN A 25 -14.77 11.59 7.97
CA ASN A 25 -14.39 10.98 9.24
C ASN A 25 -15.51 10.11 9.86
N LEU A 26 -16.70 10.09 9.27
CA LEU A 26 -17.84 9.30 9.76
C LEU A 26 -17.92 7.92 9.12
N SER A 27 -17.33 7.70 7.94
CA SER A 27 -17.14 6.37 7.34
C SER A 27 -15.65 6.03 7.27
N ASN A 28 -15.22 5.02 7.99
CA ASN A 28 -13.80 4.59 8.02
C ASN A 28 -13.24 4.08 6.68
N ASP A 29 -14.03 4.09 5.60
CA ASP A 29 -13.70 3.42 4.34
C ASP A 29 -13.55 4.34 3.15
N GLU A 30 -14.06 5.57 3.22
CA GLU A 30 -13.98 6.54 2.15
C GLU A 30 -13.00 7.67 2.47
N VAL A 31 -11.80 7.59 1.91
CA VAL A 31 -10.81 8.67 2.00
C VAL A 31 -11.11 9.71 0.93
N PHE A 32 -11.40 10.95 1.33
CA PHE A 32 -11.56 12.09 0.44
C PHE A 32 -10.19 12.71 0.14
N THR A 33 -9.96 13.06 -1.12
CA THR A 33 -8.66 13.56 -1.57
C THR A 33 -8.62 15.09 -1.49
N PRO A 34 -7.65 15.69 -0.75
CA PRO A 34 -7.47 17.12 -0.75
C PRO A 34 -7.11 17.67 -2.15
N PRO A 35 -7.57 18.87 -2.53
CA PRO A 35 -7.25 19.47 -3.84
C PRO A 35 -5.73 19.60 -4.10
N GLU A 36 -4.94 19.87 -3.06
CA GLU A 36 -3.48 19.98 -3.16
C GLU A 36 -2.85 18.65 -3.59
N LEU A 37 -3.35 17.53 -3.06
CA LEU A 37 -2.87 16.22 -3.47
C LEU A 37 -3.31 15.87 -4.89
N VAL A 38 -4.55 16.21 -5.26
CA VAL A 38 -5.04 16.06 -6.65
C VAL A 38 -4.13 16.81 -7.60
N ASN A 39 -3.78 18.06 -7.29
CA ASN A 39 -2.91 18.85 -8.15
C ASN A 39 -1.51 18.23 -8.29
N LYS A 40 -0.91 17.69 -7.23
CA LYS A 40 0.35 16.93 -7.32
C LYS A 40 0.25 15.71 -8.26
N VAL A 41 -0.90 15.03 -8.26
CA VAL A 41 -1.16 13.91 -9.17
C VAL A 41 -1.30 14.40 -10.62
N LEU A 42 -2.02 15.49 -10.84
CA LEU A 42 -2.19 16.10 -12.17
C LEU A 42 -0.88 16.66 -12.75
N ASP A 43 0.06 17.09 -11.88
CA ASP A 43 1.37 17.60 -12.32
C ASP A 43 2.27 16.50 -12.92
N MET A 44 1.99 15.22 -12.65
CA MET A 44 2.69 14.10 -13.31
C MET A 44 2.26 13.89 -14.76
N LEU A 45 1.05 14.32 -15.14
CA LEU A 45 0.53 14.19 -16.49
C LEU A 45 1.20 15.22 -17.42
N PRO A 46 1.39 14.89 -18.72
CA PRO A 46 1.78 15.88 -19.70
C PRO A 46 0.78 17.04 -19.75
N GLN A 47 1.26 18.26 -19.57
CA GLN A 47 0.39 19.44 -19.45
C GLN A 47 -0.29 19.84 -20.77
N GLU A 48 0.17 19.30 -21.89
CA GLU A 48 -0.46 19.42 -23.22
C GLU A 48 -1.85 18.80 -23.26
N LEU A 49 -2.12 17.78 -22.43
CA LEU A 49 -3.43 17.15 -22.32
C LEU A 49 -4.53 18.13 -21.90
N PHE A 50 -4.19 19.16 -21.14
CA PHE A 50 -5.12 20.19 -20.70
C PHE A 50 -5.32 21.31 -21.72
N LYS A 51 -4.66 21.23 -22.86
CA LYS A 51 -4.76 22.18 -23.99
C LYS A 51 -5.38 21.54 -25.25
N ASP A 52 -5.57 20.22 -25.22
CA ASP A 52 -6.16 19.47 -26.33
C ASP A 52 -7.66 19.26 -26.10
N PRO A 53 -8.52 19.80 -27.00
CA PRO A 53 -9.98 19.69 -26.87
C PRO A 53 -10.50 18.24 -27.00
N ASN A 54 -9.69 17.32 -27.51
CA ASN A 54 -10.09 15.93 -27.71
C ASN A 54 -9.72 15.00 -26.54
N THR A 55 -8.92 15.46 -25.60
CA THR A 55 -8.50 14.64 -24.44
C THR A 55 -9.69 14.30 -23.54
N LYS A 56 -9.91 13.02 -23.27
CA LYS A 56 -10.98 12.52 -22.40
C LYS A 56 -10.45 11.96 -21.11
N PHE A 57 -11.04 12.42 -19.99
CA PHE A 57 -10.68 12.03 -18.62
C PHE A 57 -11.81 11.23 -17.98
N LEU A 58 -11.46 10.12 -17.30
CA LEU A 58 -12.39 9.33 -16.52
C LEU A 58 -11.93 9.23 -15.05
N ASP A 59 -12.81 9.60 -14.13
CA ASP A 59 -12.70 9.22 -12.71
C ASP A 59 -13.64 8.02 -12.45
N PRO A 60 -13.12 6.78 -12.35
CA PRO A 60 -13.94 5.58 -12.23
C PRO A 60 -14.44 5.32 -10.80
N ALA A 61 -14.05 6.16 -9.85
CA ALA A 61 -14.39 6.06 -8.43
C ALA A 61 -14.76 7.43 -7.85
N THR A 62 -15.58 8.17 -8.60
CA THR A 62 -15.94 9.54 -8.29
C THR A 62 -16.68 9.62 -6.96
N LYS A 63 -16.16 10.44 -6.05
CA LYS A 63 -16.75 10.74 -4.73
C LYS A 63 -17.30 12.16 -4.72
N THR A 64 -16.48 13.16 -4.40
CA THR A 64 -16.88 14.57 -4.41
C THR A 64 -16.66 15.26 -5.77
N GLY A 65 -16.11 14.55 -6.75
CA GLY A 65 -15.75 15.11 -8.05
C GLY A 65 -14.49 15.98 -8.03
N VAL A 66 -13.68 15.93 -6.98
CA VAL A 66 -12.50 16.79 -6.82
C VAL A 66 -11.49 16.62 -7.95
N PHE A 67 -11.22 15.39 -8.43
CA PHE A 67 -10.32 15.16 -9.56
C PHE A 67 -10.83 15.86 -10.82
N LEU A 68 -12.08 15.63 -11.18
CA LEU A 68 -12.69 16.23 -12.36
C LEU A 68 -12.79 17.76 -12.25
N ARG A 69 -13.03 18.30 -11.05
CA ARG A 69 -13.04 19.73 -10.79
C ARG A 69 -11.66 20.38 -11.01
N GLU A 70 -10.60 19.78 -10.48
CA GLU A 70 -9.24 20.31 -10.68
C GLU A 70 -8.78 20.16 -12.14
N ILE A 71 -9.21 19.10 -12.85
CA ILE A 71 -9.01 18.95 -14.29
C ILE A 71 -9.76 20.05 -15.06
N ALA A 72 -11.03 20.28 -14.72
CA ALA A 72 -11.82 21.35 -15.35
C ALA A 72 -11.15 22.72 -15.24
N LYS A 73 -10.58 23.06 -14.07
CA LYS A 73 -9.82 24.31 -13.89
C LYS A 73 -8.64 24.44 -14.85
N ARG A 74 -7.88 23.37 -15.07
CA ARG A 74 -6.75 23.34 -16.02
C ARG A 74 -7.22 23.43 -17.47
N LEU A 75 -8.30 22.73 -17.83
CA LEU A 75 -8.90 22.78 -19.17
C LEU A 75 -9.47 24.16 -19.48
N LEU A 76 -10.14 24.81 -18.51
CA LEU A 76 -10.66 26.18 -18.68
C LEU A 76 -9.57 27.19 -19.06
N VAL A 77 -8.38 27.04 -18.48
CA VAL A 77 -7.22 27.87 -18.84
C VAL A 77 -6.60 27.41 -20.16
N GLY A 78 -6.39 26.10 -20.31
CA GLY A 78 -5.67 25.54 -21.46
C GLY A 78 -6.40 25.67 -22.79
N LEU A 79 -7.74 25.66 -22.78
CA LEU A 79 -8.58 25.74 -23.97
C LEU A 79 -9.03 27.17 -24.34
N GLU A 80 -8.66 28.17 -23.54
CA GLU A 80 -9.03 29.57 -23.82
C GLU A 80 -8.64 30.06 -25.24
N PRO A 81 -7.48 29.67 -25.78
CA PRO A 81 -7.12 30.04 -27.15
C PRO A 81 -8.00 29.40 -28.24
N ILE A 82 -8.63 28.24 -27.96
CA ILE A 82 -9.45 27.48 -28.90
C ILE A 82 -10.92 27.88 -28.80
N TYR A 83 -11.40 28.03 -27.56
CA TYR A 83 -12.76 28.46 -27.20
C TYR A 83 -12.69 29.75 -26.37
N PRO A 84 -12.59 30.93 -26.99
CA PRO A 84 -12.50 32.21 -26.28
C PRO A 84 -13.77 32.52 -25.47
N ASP A 85 -14.95 32.12 -25.95
CA ASP A 85 -16.20 32.25 -25.20
C ASP A 85 -16.21 31.28 -24.02
N LEU A 86 -16.50 31.82 -22.84
CA LEU A 86 -16.44 31.02 -21.61
C LEU A 86 -17.52 29.94 -21.57
N GLN A 87 -18.74 30.24 -22.07
CA GLN A 87 -19.83 29.28 -22.02
C GLN A 87 -19.60 28.13 -23.00
N GLU A 88 -19.17 28.44 -24.23
CA GLU A 88 -18.80 27.42 -25.21
C GLU A 88 -17.69 26.50 -24.67
N ARG A 89 -16.69 27.08 -23.99
CA ARG A 89 -15.59 26.35 -23.38
C ARG A 89 -16.07 25.46 -22.26
N ILE A 90 -16.96 25.96 -21.39
CA ILE A 90 -17.59 25.18 -20.30
C ILE A 90 -18.38 24.01 -20.90
N ASP A 91 -19.23 24.28 -21.86
CA ASP A 91 -20.08 23.25 -22.47
C ASP A 91 -19.23 22.17 -23.14
N HIS A 92 -18.18 22.54 -23.89
CA HIS A 92 -17.25 21.59 -24.49
C HIS A 92 -16.57 20.72 -23.45
N ILE A 93 -15.99 21.31 -22.38
CA ILE A 93 -15.27 20.58 -21.33
C ILE A 93 -16.18 19.55 -20.64
N PHE A 94 -17.38 19.97 -20.23
CA PHE A 94 -18.26 19.10 -19.47
C PHE A 94 -19.01 18.08 -20.32
N HIS A 95 -19.30 18.34 -21.58
CA HIS A 95 -19.93 17.35 -22.47
C HIS A 95 -18.94 16.35 -23.05
N GLU A 96 -17.74 16.81 -23.46
CA GLU A 96 -16.85 16.01 -24.29
C GLU A 96 -15.62 15.45 -23.59
N GLN A 97 -15.19 16.06 -22.47
CA GLN A 97 -13.89 15.72 -21.89
C GLN A 97 -13.95 15.08 -20.50
N LEU A 98 -14.94 15.40 -19.67
CA LEU A 98 -14.99 14.98 -18.28
C LEU A 98 -16.07 13.93 -18.03
N TYR A 99 -15.66 12.77 -17.51
CA TYR A 99 -16.53 11.64 -17.22
C TYR A 99 -16.24 11.07 -15.83
N GLY A 100 -17.30 10.66 -15.12
CA GLY A 100 -17.18 10.04 -13.80
C GLY A 100 -18.15 8.89 -13.60
N ILE A 101 -17.70 7.89 -12.83
CA ILE A 101 -18.56 6.83 -12.32
C ILE A 101 -18.56 6.93 -10.80
N ALA A 102 -19.69 7.36 -10.25
CA ALA A 102 -19.82 7.52 -8.81
C ALA A 102 -19.93 6.16 -8.11
N ILE A 103 -19.38 6.09 -6.90
CA ILE A 103 -19.39 4.86 -6.11
C ILE A 103 -20.69 4.65 -5.33
N THR A 104 -21.41 5.74 -5.00
CA THR A 104 -22.73 5.73 -4.36
C THR A 104 -23.65 6.76 -4.99
N GLU A 105 -24.95 6.69 -4.71
CA GLU A 105 -25.91 7.69 -5.15
C GLU A 105 -25.58 9.07 -4.57
N LEU A 106 -25.26 9.11 -3.26
CA LEU A 106 -24.89 10.35 -2.58
C LEU A 106 -23.66 10.99 -3.24
N THR A 107 -22.62 10.22 -3.49
CA THR A 107 -21.39 10.74 -4.13
C THR A 107 -21.66 11.23 -5.56
N SER A 108 -22.61 10.63 -6.30
CA SER A 108 -23.00 11.14 -7.61
C SER A 108 -23.60 12.54 -7.54
N LEU A 109 -24.50 12.78 -6.57
CA LEU A 109 -25.11 14.08 -6.36
C LEU A 109 -24.09 15.14 -5.89
N LEU A 110 -23.15 14.74 -5.04
CA LEU A 110 -22.06 15.62 -4.58
C LEU A 110 -21.13 16.02 -5.73
N ALA A 111 -20.74 15.05 -6.54
CA ALA A 111 -19.88 15.28 -7.72
C ALA A 111 -20.56 16.19 -8.76
N ARG A 112 -21.82 15.92 -9.08
CA ARG A 112 -22.62 16.77 -10.01
C ARG A 112 -22.72 18.19 -9.48
N ARG A 113 -23.00 18.37 -8.19
CA ARG A 113 -23.06 19.70 -7.57
C ARG A 113 -21.70 20.41 -7.59
N SER A 114 -20.61 19.67 -7.41
CA SER A 114 -19.24 20.21 -7.45
C SER A 114 -18.83 20.67 -8.85
N LEU A 115 -19.29 19.96 -9.91
CA LEU A 115 -18.93 20.20 -11.30
C LEU A 115 -19.92 21.12 -12.01
N TYR A 116 -21.21 20.83 -11.91
CA TYR A 116 -22.26 21.51 -12.65
C TYR A 116 -22.98 22.61 -11.86
N CYS A 117 -22.56 22.87 -10.60
CA CYS A 117 -23.27 23.73 -9.65
C CYS A 117 -24.71 23.28 -9.33
N SER A 118 -25.11 22.12 -9.82
CA SER A 118 -26.44 21.54 -9.67
C SER A 118 -26.36 20.02 -9.46
N LYS A 119 -27.29 19.47 -8.67
CA LYS A 119 -27.46 18.01 -8.53
C LYS A 119 -27.98 17.38 -9.82
N TYR A 120 -28.70 18.15 -10.62
CA TYR A 120 -29.38 17.75 -11.85
C TYR A 120 -28.94 18.67 -12.98
N PRO A 121 -28.00 18.26 -13.83
CA PRO A 121 -27.44 19.11 -14.88
C PRO A 121 -28.42 19.48 -16.00
N ASN A 122 -29.58 18.82 -16.08
CA ASN A 122 -30.70 19.25 -16.91
C ASN A 122 -31.57 20.35 -16.26
N GLY A 123 -31.21 20.82 -15.07
CA GLY A 123 -31.96 21.84 -14.34
C GLY A 123 -31.52 23.27 -14.68
N LYS A 124 -32.39 24.23 -14.40
CA LYS A 124 -32.21 25.65 -14.69
C LYS A 124 -30.92 26.29 -14.13
N TYR A 125 -30.39 25.74 -13.03
CA TYR A 125 -29.26 26.32 -12.31
C TYR A 125 -27.92 25.62 -12.60
N SER A 126 -27.90 24.70 -13.58
CA SER A 126 -26.65 24.09 -14.03
C SER A 126 -25.83 25.08 -14.86
N ILE A 127 -24.51 25.10 -14.64
CA ILE A 127 -23.60 25.92 -15.46
C ILE A 127 -23.39 25.35 -16.85
N CYS A 128 -23.74 24.06 -17.07
CA CYS A 128 -23.71 23.37 -18.33
C CYS A 128 -24.98 22.51 -18.40
N HIS A 129 -25.77 22.68 -19.46
CA HIS A 129 -27.07 22.02 -19.60
C HIS A 129 -26.93 20.69 -20.32
N PHE A 130 -27.46 19.63 -19.74
CA PHE A 130 -27.54 18.29 -20.33
C PHE A 130 -29.00 17.90 -20.55
N ASP A 131 -29.27 17.03 -21.53
CA ASP A 131 -30.61 16.51 -21.79
C ASP A 131 -31.07 15.53 -20.72
N ASN A 132 -30.14 14.96 -19.95
CA ASN A 132 -30.41 13.99 -18.89
C ASN A 132 -30.02 14.52 -17.49
N ALA A 133 -30.55 13.89 -16.46
CA ALA A 133 -30.36 14.32 -15.05
C ALA A 133 -28.98 13.93 -14.46
N GLU A 134 -28.15 13.18 -15.16
CA GLU A 134 -26.86 12.69 -14.68
C GLU A 134 -25.67 13.43 -15.28
N GLY A 135 -25.84 13.99 -16.49
CA GLY A 135 -24.74 14.48 -17.29
C GLY A 135 -23.75 13.34 -17.57
N ASN A 136 -22.47 13.63 -17.44
CA ASN A 136 -21.41 12.66 -17.60
C ASN A 136 -20.94 12.02 -16.27
N ILE A 137 -21.66 12.28 -15.15
CA ILE A 137 -21.40 11.65 -13.85
C ILE A 137 -22.47 10.61 -13.60
N SER A 138 -22.20 9.39 -14.01
CA SER A 138 -23.16 8.30 -13.93
C SER A 138 -23.08 7.56 -12.59
N PHE A 139 -24.23 7.09 -12.13
CA PHE A 139 -24.32 6.13 -11.05
C PHE A 139 -25.39 5.09 -11.42
N LYS A 140 -25.05 3.82 -11.29
CA LYS A 140 -26.00 2.72 -11.52
C LYS A 140 -25.84 1.69 -10.40
N LYS A 141 -26.93 1.38 -9.74
CA LYS A 141 -26.99 0.24 -8.82
C LYS A 141 -26.79 -1.04 -9.62
N ILE A 142 -25.77 -1.81 -9.29
CA ILE A 142 -25.45 -3.08 -9.92
C ILE A 142 -25.45 -4.15 -8.83
N PRO A 143 -26.16 -5.29 -8.99
CA PRO A 143 -26.09 -6.36 -8.03
C PRO A 143 -24.74 -7.08 -8.10
N HIS A 144 -24.31 -7.63 -6.97
CA HIS A 144 -23.20 -8.57 -6.95
C HIS A 144 -23.59 -9.88 -7.67
N ILE A 145 -22.62 -10.54 -8.27
CA ILE A 145 -22.81 -11.87 -8.88
C ILE A 145 -22.13 -12.90 -7.99
N TRP A 146 -22.95 -13.74 -7.35
CA TRP A 146 -22.52 -14.67 -6.33
C TRP A 146 -22.13 -16.03 -6.89
N LYS A 147 -20.96 -16.55 -6.46
CA LYS A 147 -20.55 -17.93 -6.62
C LYS A 147 -19.90 -18.37 -5.30
N ASP A 148 -20.31 -19.52 -4.76
CA ASP A 148 -19.80 -20.06 -3.50
C ASP A 148 -19.83 -19.03 -2.34
N ARG A 149 -20.92 -18.26 -2.24
CA ARG A 149 -21.15 -17.17 -1.28
C ARG A 149 -20.17 -16.00 -1.38
N LYS A 150 -19.47 -15.86 -2.50
CA LYS A 150 -18.59 -14.73 -2.78
C LYS A 150 -18.90 -14.09 -4.12
N CYS A 151 -18.75 -12.77 -4.20
CA CYS A 151 -18.84 -12.07 -5.48
C CYS A 151 -17.65 -12.45 -6.36
N ILE A 152 -17.92 -12.85 -7.62
CA ILE A 152 -16.87 -13.26 -8.57
C ILE A 152 -15.95 -12.12 -9.00
N PHE A 153 -16.34 -10.86 -8.82
CA PHE A 153 -15.56 -9.68 -9.20
C PHE A 153 -14.75 -9.10 -8.05
N CYS A 154 -15.39 -8.81 -6.92
CA CYS A 154 -14.77 -8.09 -5.82
C CYS A 154 -14.49 -8.96 -4.59
N GLY A 155 -14.93 -10.23 -4.59
CA GLY A 155 -14.75 -11.14 -3.46
C GLY A 155 -15.63 -10.83 -2.24
N ALA A 156 -16.59 -9.90 -2.34
CA ALA A 156 -17.52 -9.57 -1.26
C ALA A 156 -18.24 -10.82 -0.77
N SER A 157 -18.46 -10.94 0.55
CA SER A 157 -19.23 -12.02 1.14
C SER A 157 -20.71 -11.78 0.92
N GLN A 158 -21.45 -12.79 0.41
CA GLN A 158 -22.88 -12.70 0.21
C GLN A 158 -23.63 -12.40 1.51
N GLU A 159 -23.24 -13.03 2.61
CA GLU A 159 -23.86 -12.83 3.93
C GLU A 159 -23.79 -11.36 4.40
N MET A 160 -22.75 -10.65 4.01
CA MET A 160 -22.51 -9.27 4.44
C MET A 160 -23.03 -8.23 3.46
N TRP A 161 -23.08 -8.55 2.16
CA TRP A 161 -23.33 -7.61 1.07
C TRP A 161 -24.65 -7.90 0.30
N ASP A 162 -25.36 -8.97 0.64
CA ASP A 162 -26.70 -9.28 0.12
C ASP A 162 -27.75 -8.89 1.19
N ARG A 163 -27.80 -7.57 1.48
CA ARG A 163 -28.69 -7.00 2.49
C ARG A 163 -29.68 -6.06 1.83
N GLU A 164 -30.58 -5.50 2.64
CA GLU A 164 -31.59 -4.54 2.18
C GLU A 164 -30.98 -3.33 1.46
N ASP A 165 -31.66 -2.82 0.44
CA ASP A 165 -31.25 -1.70 -0.42
C ASP A 165 -30.84 -0.41 0.33
N SER A 166 -31.31 -0.25 1.57
CA SER A 166 -31.00 0.89 2.43
C SER A 166 -29.55 0.97 2.94
N LEU A 167 -28.79 -0.12 2.80
CA LEU A 167 -27.43 -0.24 3.38
C LEU A 167 -26.30 -0.04 2.37
N GLU A 168 -26.60 0.48 1.16
CA GLU A 168 -25.60 0.74 0.11
C GLU A 168 -24.69 -0.46 -0.20
N THR A 169 -25.25 -1.66 -0.25
CA THR A 169 -24.54 -2.95 -0.40
C THR A 169 -24.40 -3.41 -1.85
N TYR A 170 -24.49 -2.50 -2.81
CA TYR A 170 -24.38 -2.83 -4.24
C TYR A 170 -22.93 -2.81 -4.73
N ALA A 171 -22.74 -3.41 -5.88
CA ALA A 171 -21.45 -3.54 -6.52
C ALA A 171 -20.98 -2.23 -7.18
N TYR A 172 -19.68 -1.98 -7.17
CA TYR A 172 -19.10 -0.84 -7.89
C TYR A 172 -19.16 -1.07 -9.40
N GLY A 173 -19.90 -0.23 -10.12
CA GLY A 173 -20.18 -0.41 -11.55
C GLY A 173 -18.95 -0.58 -12.41
N PHE A 174 -17.88 0.16 -12.13
CA PHE A 174 -16.66 0.12 -12.93
C PHE A 174 -15.96 -1.25 -12.94
N ILE A 175 -15.87 -1.92 -11.79
CA ILE A 175 -15.18 -3.22 -11.68
C ILE A 175 -16.11 -4.42 -11.90
N HIS A 176 -17.45 -4.20 -11.96
CA HIS A 176 -18.43 -5.26 -12.17
C HIS A 176 -18.98 -5.27 -13.60
N CYS A 177 -18.17 -4.81 -14.58
CA CYS A 177 -18.52 -4.89 -15.99
C CYS A 177 -17.38 -5.51 -16.80
N ASN A 178 -17.76 -6.40 -17.72
CA ASN A 178 -16.88 -7.03 -18.70
C ASN A 178 -17.68 -7.46 -19.93
N GLU A 179 -17.09 -8.24 -20.83
CA GLU A 179 -17.74 -8.72 -22.05
C GLU A 179 -18.93 -9.65 -21.81
N GLU A 180 -19.00 -10.30 -20.63
CA GLU A 180 -20.05 -11.24 -20.26
C GLU A 180 -21.10 -10.61 -19.34
N HIS A 181 -20.67 -9.71 -18.44
CA HIS A 181 -21.49 -9.12 -17.41
C HIS A 181 -21.51 -7.59 -17.51
N ASN A 182 -22.70 -6.99 -17.45
CA ASN A 182 -22.90 -5.55 -17.69
C ASN A 182 -22.21 -5.08 -18.97
N LYS A 183 -22.35 -5.87 -20.03
CA LYS A 183 -21.68 -5.67 -21.32
C LYS A 183 -21.95 -4.29 -21.89
N GLU A 184 -23.17 -3.79 -21.81
CA GLU A 184 -23.54 -2.46 -22.29
C GLU A 184 -22.67 -1.35 -21.67
N LEU A 185 -22.48 -1.39 -20.34
CA LEU A 185 -21.61 -0.43 -19.66
C LEU A 185 -20.15 -0.59 -20.11
N PHE A 186 -19.67 -1.82 -20.20
CA PHE A 186 -18.30 -2.10 -20.61
C PHE A 186 -18.02 -1.61 -22.04
N GLU A 187 -18.87 -1.95 -23.00
CA GLU A 187 -18.74 -1.52 -24.39
C GLU A 187 -18.86 0.00 -24.54
N ARG A 188 -19.76 0.63 -23.78
CA ARG A 188 -19.84 2.09 -23.72
C ARG A 188 -18.53 2.71 -23.24
N LEU A 189 -17.97 2.24 -22.13
CA LEU A 189 -16.69 2.74 -21.61
C LEU A 189 -15.54 2.54 -22.60
N LYS A 190 -15.49 1.38 -23.25
CA LYS A 190 -14.48 1.04 -24.25
C LYS A 190 -14.58 1.91 -25.51
N SER A 191 -15.80 2.19 -25.97
CA SER A 191 -16.05 3.03 -27.16
C SER A 191 -15.68 4.49 -26.96
N MET A 192 -15.72 5.00 -25.72
CA MET A 192 -15.39 6.39 -25.39
C MET A 192 -13.90 6.71 -25.53
N LYS A 193 -13.02 5.70 -25.53
CA LYS A 193 -11.56 5.84 -25.73
C LYS A 193 -10.93 6.91 -24.84
N PHE A 194 -10.96 6.72 -23.54
CA PHE A 194 -10.37 7.63 -22.58
C PHE A 194 -8.85 7.74 -22.75
N ASP A 195 -8.32 8.97 -22.71
CA ASP A 195 -6.88 9.22 -22.69
C ASP A 195 -6.31 9.05 -21.28
N VAL A 196 -7.03 9.52 -20.27
CA VAL A 196 -6.59 9.49 -18.88
C VAL A 196 -7.66 8.85 -18.00
N ILE A 197 -7.27 7.83 -17.23
CA ILE A 197 -8.08 7.29 -16.12
C ILE A 197 -7.39 7.65 -14.82
N ILE A 198 -8.10 8.41 -13.96
CA ILE A 198 -7.54 9.03 -12.75
C ILE A 198 -8.52 8.94 -11.60
N GLY A 199 -8.02 8.69 -10.38
CA GLY A 199 -8.90 8.69 -9.21
C GLY A 199 -8.26 8.18 -7.93
N ASN A 200 -9.10 8.10 -6.88
CA ASN A 200 -8.78 7.49 -5.60
C ASN A 200 -9.83 6.40 -5.32
N PRO A 201 -9.62 5.16 -5.78
CA PRO A 201 -10.58 4.07 -5.63
C PRO A 201 -10.79 3.67 -4.17
N PRO A 202 -11.89 2.99 -3.83
CA PRO A 202 -12.08 2.36 -2.53
C PRO A 202 -10.93 1.40 -2.21
N TYR A 203 -10.40 1.46 -0.96
CA TYR A 203 -9.20 0.72 -0.59
C TYR A 203 -9.48 -0.72 -0.21
N GLN A 204 -10.60 -0.97 0.45
CA GLN A 204 -10.98 -2.30 0.95
C GLN A 204 -12.50 -2.44 1.01
N LEU A 205 -12.96 -3.68 1.02
CA LEU A 205 -14.35 -4.01 1.37
C LEU A 205 -14.49 -4.05 2.88
N ASN A 206 -15.52 -3.38 3.41
CA ASN A 206 -15.89 -3.47 4.81
C ASN A 206 -16.60 -4.79 5.08
N ASP A 207 -16.14 -5.49 6.12
CA ASP A 207 -16.79 -6.73 6.57
C ASP A 207 -17.99 -6.49 7.48
N GLY A 208 -18.39 -5.21 7.70
CA GLY A 208 -19.55 -4.83 8.51
C GLY A 208 -19.43 -5.15 10.02
N MET A 209 -18.37 -5.79 10.45
CA MET A 209 -18.05 -5.95 11.87
C MET A 209 -17.16 -4.80 12.30
N GLY A 210 -17.68 -3.84 13.06
CA GLY A 210 -17.02 -2.60 13.51
C GLY A 210 -15.83 -2.78 14.47
N GLY A 211 -15.03 -3.79 14.26
CA GLY A 211 -13.75 -4.00 14.91
C GLY A 211 -12.72 -4.31 13.83
N GLY A 212 -11.57 -3.65 13.83
CA GLY A 212 -10.46 -3.82 12.89
C GLY A 212 -10.00 -5.28 12.69
N GLY A 213 -10.92 -6.13 12.32
CA GLY A 213 -10.78 -7.56 12.10
C GLY A 213 -9.91 -7.85 10.89
N SER A 214 -9.21 -8.95 10.95
CA SER A 214 -8.21 -9.43 10.00
C SER A 214 -8.74 -9.83 8.61
N SER A 215 -10.01 -9.61 8.28
CA SER A 215 -10.66 -10.15 7.08
C SER A 215 -10.92 -9.16 5.95
N ALA A 216 -10.82 -7.84 6.16
CA ALA A 216 -11.02 -6.86 5.09
C ALA A 216 -10.11 -7.10 3.89
N SER A 217 -10.73 -7.33 2.71
CA SER A 217 -10.03 -7.62 1.45
C SER A 217 -9.72 -6.32 0.69
N PRO A 218 -8.51 -6.17 0.12
CA PRO A 218 -8.19 -5.04 -0.75
C PRO A 218 -9.11 -5.01 -1.98
N LEU A 219 -9.45 -3.81 -2.46
CA LEU A 219 -10.35 -3.60 -3.59
C LEU A 219 -9.72 -2.79 -4.73
N TYR A 220 -8.84 -1.84 -4.41
CA TYR A 220 -8.26 -0.87 -5.35
C TYR A 220 -7.54 -1.50 -6.56
N HIS A 221 -6.98 -2.69 -6.41
CA HIS A 221 -6.28 -3.39 -7.49
C HIS A 221 -7.21 -3.77 -8.64
N PHE A 222 -8.48 -4.08 -8.37
CA PHE A 222 -9.47 -4.36 -9.43
C PHE A 222 -9.77 -3.10 -10.27
N PHE A 223 -9.74 -1.89 -9.65
CA PHE A 223 -9.90 -0.65 -10.39
C PHE A 223 -8.72 -0.40 -11.34
N ILE A 224 -7.49 -0.68 -10.90
CA ILE A 224 -6.29 -0.55 -11.75
C ILE A 224 -6.34 -1.55 -12.91
N GLN A 225 -6.64 -2.81 -12.63
CA GLN A 225 -6.74 -3.86 -13.64
C GLN A 225 -7.85 -3.57 -14.65
N GLN A 226 -9.01 -3.10 -14.19
CA GLN A 226 -10.10 -2.71 -15.09
C GLN A 226 -9.74 -1.47 -15.93
N ALA A 227 -9.05 -0.48 -15.36
CA ALA A 227 -8.55 0.67 -16.10
C ALA A 227 -7.58 0.25 -17.23
N LYS A 228 -6.66 -0.67 -16.96
CA LYS A 228 -5.75 -1.22 -17.99
C LYS A 228 -6.50 -1.89 -19.14
N LYS A 229 -7.63 -2.61 -18.87
CA LYS A 229 -8.47 -3.24 -19.92
C LYS A 229 -9.12 -2.24 -20.87
N LEU A 230 -9.39 -1.02 -20.41
CA LEU A 230 -9.91 0.06 -21.27
C LEU A 230 -8.83 0.68 -22.15
N ASN A 231 -7.57 0.29 -21.98
CA ASN A 231 -6.42 0.68 -22.80
C ASN A 231 -6.24 2.22 -22.95
N PRO A 232 -6.31 3.01 -21.86
CA PRO A 232 -6.10 4.44 -21.92
C PRO A 232 -4.64 4.77 -22.27
N ARG A 233 -4.35 6.04 -22.54
CA ARG A 233 -2.97 6.51 -22.70
C ARG A 233 -2.26 6.61 -21.34
N TYR A 234 -2.95 7.10 -20.32
CA TYR A 234 -2.42 7.28 -18.96
C TYR A 234 -3.36 6.73 -17.91
N ILE A 235 -2.76 6.13 -16.87
CA ILE A 235 -3.47 5.77 -15.63
C ILE A 235 -2.71 6.40 -14.46
N THR A 236 -3.43 7.06 -13.57
CA THR A 236 -2.90 7.54 -12.30
C THR A 236 -3.93 7.34 -11.20
N MET A 237 -3.56 6.63 -10.14
CA MET A 237 -4.44 6.34 -9.02
C MET A 237 -3.69 6.46 -7.70
N ILE A 238 -4.40 6.94 -6.67
CA ILE A 238 -3.89 6.97 -5.29
C ILE A 238 -4.35 5.70 -4.61
N VAL A 239 -3.41 4.91 -4.09
CA VAL A 239 -3.71 3.60 -3.50
C VAL A 239 -2.83 3.33 -2.27
N PRO A 240 -3.27 2.45 -1.33
CA PRO A 240 -2.41 2.03 -0.23
C PRO A 240 -1.14 1.35 -0.74
N SER A 241 0.02 1.66 -0.13
CA SER A 241 1.32 1.07 -0.49
C SER A 241 1.46 -0.41 -0.09
N ARG A 242 0.42 -1.00 0.48
CA ARG A 242 0.40 -2.40 0.92
C ARG A 242 0.77 -3.40 -0.18
N TRP A 243 0.44 -3.11 -1.43
CA TRP A 243 0.76 -4.00 -2.56
C TRP A 243 2.27 -4.18 -2.77
N PHE A 244 3.11 -3.29 -2.26
CA PHE A 244 4.58 -3.43 -2.32
C PHE A 244 5.09 -4.77 -1.75
N SER A 245 4.42 -5.27 -0.73
CA SER A 245 4.78 -6.53 -0.05
C SER A 245 3.84 -7.70 -0.37
N GLY A 246 2.69 -7.43 -0.99
CA GLY A 246 1.68 -8.45 -1.26
C GLY A 246 0.92 -8.94 -0.01
N GLY A 247 0.40 -10.17 -0.10
CA GLY A 247 -0.46 -10.76 0.91
C GLY A 247 -1.91 -10.29 0.82
N LYS A 248 -2.84 -10.98 1.48
CA LYS A 248 -4.28 -10.75 1.40
C LYS A 248 -4.82 -10.72 -0.04
N GLY A 249 -4.33 -11.61 -0.92
CA GLY A 249 -4.75 -11.70 -2.32
C GLY A 249 -4.09 -10.71 -3.28
N LEU A 250 -3.07 -9.96 -2.83
CA LEU A 250 -2.36 -8.99 -3.67
C LEU A 250 -1.06 -9.54 -4.31
N ASP A 251 -0.74 -10.82 -4.16
CA ASP A 251 0.55 -11.35 -4.60
C ASP A 251 0.71 -11.31 -6.12
N GLU A 252 -0.30 -11.72 -6.87
CA GLU A 252 -0.33 -11.64 -8.35
C GLU A 252 -0.31 -10.18 -8.81
N PHE A 253 -1.14 -9.34 -8.21
CA PHE A 253 -1.17 -7.91 -8.54
C PHE A 253 0.17 -7.21 -8.25
N ARG A 254 0.84 -7.57 -7.13
CA ARG A 254 2.18 -7.07 -6.81
C ARG A 254 3.17 -7.45 -7.91
N GLU A 255 3.18 -8.73 -8.31
CA GLU A 255 4.08 -9.23 -9.34
C GLU A 255 3.85 -8.50 -10.67
N GLU A 256 2.59 -8.37 -11.10
CA GLU A 256 2.20 -7.61 -12.28
C GLU A 256 2.72 -6.17 -12.22
N MET A 257 2.47 -5.46 -11.13
CA MET A 257 2.86 -4.05 -10.99
C MET A 257 4.38 -3.85 -10.91
N LEU A 258 5.11 -4.74 -10.22
CA LEU A 258 6.57 -4.62 -10.09
C LEU A 258 7.33 -4.93 -11.37
N GLN A 259 6.75 -5.73 -12.27
CA GLN A 259 7.31 -6.06 -13.57
C GLN A 259 6.86 -5.11 -14.68
N ASP A 260 5.87 -4.25 -14.41
CA ASP A 260 5.29 -3.36 -15.40
C ASP A 260 6.20 -2.14 -15.69
N THR A 261 6.92 -2.21 -16.80
CA THR A 261 7.83 -1.15 -17.26
C THR A 261 7.14 0.11 -17.80
N HIS A 262 5.80 0.13 -17.85
CA HIS A 262 5.02 1.31 -18.22
C HIS A 262 4.83 2.28 -17.04
N ILE A 263 5.13 1.87 -15.81
CA ILE A 263 5.06 2.75 -14.65
C ILE A 263 6.23 3.73 -14.69
N LYS A 264 5.94 4.94 -15.12
CA LYS A 264 6.94 6.01 -15.32
C LYS A 264 7.35 6.68 -14.01
N ASN A 265 6.37 6.94 -13.14
CA ASN A 265 6.56 7.60 -11.85
C ASN A 265 5.83 6.82 -10.76
N LEU A 266 6.44 6.73 -9.59
CA LEU A 266 5.84 6.21 -8.36
C LEU A 266 6.22 7.12 -7.21
N ILE A 267 5.22 7.75 -6.58
CA ILE A 267 5.42 8.61 -5.42
C ILE A 267 4.85 7.89 -4.20
N ASP A 268 5.69 7.62 -3.20
CA ASP A 268 5.35 6.87 -2.00
C ASP A 268 5.44 7.74 -0.74
N TYR A 269 4.40 7.68 0.06
CA TYR A 269 4.31 8.30 1.38
C TYR A 269 4.22 7.19 2.44
N PRO A 270 5.33 6.83 3.11
CA PRO A 270 5.32 5.83 4.19
C PRO A 270 4.36 6.18 5.32
N VAL A 271 4.16 7.47 5.58
CA VAL A 271 3.23 8.00 6.58
C VAL A 271 2.01 8.58 5.86
N ALA A 272 0.89 7.84 5.91
CA ALA A 272 -0.32 8.20 5.15
C ALA A 272 -0.93 9.55 5.56
N SER A 273 -0.75 9.98 6.81
CA SER A 273 -1.25 11.28 7.30
C SER A 273 -0.62 12.50 6.60
N GLU A 274 0.51 12.32 5.90
CA GLU A 274 1.11 13.36 5.07
C GLU A 274 0.35 13.60 3.75
N CYS A 275 -0.41 12.61 3.31
CA CYS A 275 -1.34 12.73 2.18
C CYS A 275 -2.76 13.03 2.63
N PHE A 276 -3.19 12.38 3.70
CA PHE A 276 -4.56 12.42 4.20
C PHE A 276 -4.55 12.75 5.69
N PRO A 277 -4.53 14.05 6.06
CA PRO A 277 -4.54 14.47 7.46
C PRO A 277 -5.69 13.83 8.24
N GLY A 278 -5.38 13.23 9.40
CA GLY A 278 -6.36 12.56 10.24
C GLY A 278 -6.74 11.14 9.84
N VAL A 279 -6.22 10.60 8.75
CA VAL A 279 -6.50 9.23 8.28
C VAL A 279 -5.32 8.31 8.54
N GLY A 280 -5.54 7.25 9.30
CA GLY A 280 -4.53 6.23 9.62
C GLY A 280 -4.56 5.04 8.64
N ILE A 281 -3.75 5.05 7.60
CA ILE A 281 -3.59 3.91 6.68
C ILE A 281 -2.26 3.23 6.98
N LYS A 282 -2.33 2.03 7.54
CA LYS A 282 -1.13 1.25 7.88
C LYS A 282 -0.35 0.86 6.62
N GLY A 283 0.93 1.16 6.62
CA GLY A 283 1.84 0.87 5.51
C GLY A 283 1.98 2.01 4.49
N GLY A 284 1.24 3.12 4.67
CA GLY A 284 1.35 4.30 3.82
C GLY A 284 0.51 4.26 2.56
N VAL A 285 0.66 5.29 1.74
CA VAL A 285 -0.08 5.52 0.49
C VAL A 285 0.90 5.86 -0.62
N CYS A 286 0.59 5.45 -1.83
CA CYS A 286 1.32 5.85 -3.01
C CYS A 286 0.39 6.28 -4.13
N TYR A 287 0.92 7.04 -5.08
CA TYR A 287 0.29 7.25 -6.37
C TYR A 287 1.33 7.12 -7.48
N PHE A 288 0.89 6.75 -8.66
CA PHE A 288 1.76 6.43 -9.78
C PHE A 288 1.25 7.01 -11.09
N LEU A 289 2.14 7.18 -12.05
CA LEU A 289 1.80 7.42 -13.46
C LEU A 289 2.20 6.21 -14.28
N TRP A 290 1.20 5.54 -14.83
CA TRP A 290 1.35 4.54 -15.88
C TRP A 290 1.13 5.20 -17.24
N ASP A 291 2.07 5.03 -18.15
CA ASP A 291 2.03 5.58 -19.51
C ASP A 291 2.17 4.42 -20.51
N ARG A 292 1.14 4.19 -21.31
CA ARG A 292 1.08 3.09 -22.28
C ARG A 292 2.26 3.08 -23.26
N GLN A 293 2.82 4.24 -23.57
CA GLN A 293 3.93 4.37 -24.51
C GLN A 293 5.31 4.31 -23.83
N TYR A 294 5.35 4.46 -22.52
CA TYR A 294 6.61 4.41 -21.77
C TYR A 294 7.13 2.98 -21.66
N ARG A 295 8.45 2.83 -21.74
CA ARG A 295 9.17 1.60 -21.42
C ARG A 295 10.48 1.99 -20.76
N GLY A 296 10.69 1.54 -19.55
CA GLY A 296 11.95 1.82 -18.85
C GLY A 296 11.84 1.79 -17.33
N ASP A 297 12.88 2.30 -16.69
CA ASP A 297 12.97 2.42 -15.24
C ASP A 297 12.01 3.47 -14.70
N CYS A 298 11.38 3.17 -13.58
CA CYS A 298 10.48 4.06 -12.88
C CYS A 298 11.24 5.14 -12.10
N THR A 299 10.79 6.39 -12.16
CA THR A 299 11.23 7.43 -11.22
C THR A 299 10.47 7.25 -9.91
N VAL A 300 11.15 6.68 -8.92
CA VAL A 300 10.62 6.43 -7.58
C VAL A 300 10.95 7.58 -6.67
N LYS A 301 9.93 8.22 -6.10
CA LYS A 301 10.05 9.29 -5.13
C LYS A 301 9.44 8.87 -3.80
N THR A 302 10.24 8.88 -2.73
CA THR A 302 9.77 8.63 -1.36
C THR A 302 9.73 9.94 -0.59
N VAL A 303 8.60 10.25 0.02
CA VAL A 303 8.36 11.48 0.79
C VAL A 303 8.09 11.09 2.24
N GLN A 304 8.88 11.62 3.17
CA GLN A 304 8.71 11.38 4.60
C GLN A 304 9.06 12.67 5.37
N GLY A 305 8.07 13.42 5.75
CA GLY A 305 8.23 14.77 6.31
C GLY A 305 8.96 15.68 5.33
N ASN A 306 10.03 16.30 5.79
CA ASN A 306 10.90 17.14 4.95
C ASN A 306 11.93 16.34 4.12
N ASN A 307 12.04 15.04 4.35
CA ASN A 307 12.96 14.19 3.62
C ASN A 307 12.31 13.69 2.33
N VAL A 308 12.87 14.07 1.21
CA VAL A 308 12.44 13.65 -0.11
C VAL A 308 13.60 12.99 -0.82
N SER A 309 13.43 11.74 -1.22
CA SER A 309 14.40 11.02 -2.04
C SER A 309 13.81 10.64 -3.38
N GLU A 310 14.60 10.74 -4.44
CA GLU A 310 14.19 10.41 -5.79
C GLU A 310 15.28 9.63 -6.50
N LEU A 311 14.91 8.54 -7.15
CA LEU A 311 15.83 7.69 -7.90
C LEU A 311 15.10 7.05 -9.09
N LYS A 312 15.70 7.13 -10.26
CA LYS A 312 15.24 6.37 -11.43
C LYS A 312 15.82 4.96 -11.39
N ARG A 313 14.95 3.95 -11.28
CA ARG A 313 15.32 2.55 -11.09
C ARG A 313 14.20 1.60 -11.47
N PRO A 314 14.48 0.29 -11.69
CA PRO A 314 13.42 -0.70 -11.78
C PRO A 314 12.64 -0.76 -10.46
N LEU A 315 11.36 -1.10 -10.53
CA LEU A 315 10.54 -1.32 -9.32
C LEU A 315 10.95 -2.61 -8.60
N LEU A 316 11.46 -3.58 -9.33
CA LEU A 316 11.96 -4.84 -8.80
C LEU A 316 13.48 -4.91 -8.96
N GLU A 317 14.22 -4.85 -7.85
CA GLU A 317 15.68 -4.99 -7.84
C GLU A 317 16.09 -6.46 -8.06
N LYS A 318 17.28 -6.68 -8.61
CA LYS A 318 17.82 -8.03 -8.86
C LYS A 318 17.81 -8.85 -7.56
N ASN A 319 17.33 -10.09 -7.66
CA ASN A 319 17.19 -11.03 -6.53
C ASN A 319 16.23 -10.58 -5.43
N CYS A 320 15.36 -9.62 -5.72
CA CYS A 320 14.26 -9.22 -4.85
C CYS A 320 12.94 -9.65 -5.47
N ASP A 321 11.98 -9.99 -4.64
CA ASP A 321 10.63 -10.38 -5.04
C ASP A 321 9.56 -9.42 -4.47
N ILE A 322 10.03 -8.34 -3.84
CA ILE A 322 9.22 -7.26 -3.32
C ILE A 322 9.87 -5.90 -3.62
N PHE A 323 9.07 -4.85 -3.55
CA PHE A 323 9.55 -3.50 -3.73
C PHE A 323 10.35 -3.00 -2.51
N ILE A 324 11.57 -2.53 -2.75
CA ILE A 324 12.37 -1.87 -1.73
C ILE A 324 11.99 -0.40 -1.68
N ARG A 325 11.45 0.02 -0.54
CA ARG A 325 10.79 1.31 -0.39
C ARG A 325 11.74 2.50 -0.41
N TYR A 326 12.89 2.40 0.28
CA TYR A 326 13.82 3.51 0.47
C TYR A 326 14.90 3.50 -0.61
N ASN A 327 15.01 4.59 -1.37
CA ASN A 327 15.98 4.72 -2.47
C ASN A 327 17.43 4.63 -1.99
N GLU A 328 17.73 5.15 -0.81
CA GLU A 328 19.05 5.11 -0.18
C GLU A 328 19.50 3.66 0.07
N SER A 329 18.56 2.79 0.38
CA SER A 329 18.82 1.36 0.62
C SER A 329 19.37 0.64 -0.61
N ILE A 330 19.04 1.12 -1.82
CA ILE A 330 19.44 0.46 -3.07
C ILE A 330 20.97 0.45 -3.24
N LYS A 331 21.63 1.55 -2.94
CA LYS A 331 23.09 1.64 -3.03
C LYS A 331 23.77 0.68 -2.04
N ILE A 332 23.25 0.63 -0.81
CA ILE A 332 23.72 -0.28 0.24
C ILE A 332 23.53 -1.73 -0.19
N LEU A 333 22.33 -2.07 -0.64
CA LEU A 333 22.01 -3.43 -1.12
C LEU A 333 22.95 -3.87 -2.23
N LYS A 334 23.18 -3.03 -3.26
CA LYS A 334 24.08 -3.35 -4.37
C LYS A 334 25.52 -3.58 -3.91
N LYS A 335 26.00 -2.88 -2.88
CA LYS A 335 27.32 -3.13 -2.28
C LYS A 335 27.38 -4.48 -1.57
N VAL A 336 26.35 -4.81 -0.78
CA VAL A 336 26.25 -6.09 -0.07
C VAL A 336 26.17 -7.27 -1.05
N GLN A 337 25.34 -7.17 -2.09
CA GLN A 337 25.15 -8.21 -3.10
C GLN A 337 26.41 -8.53 -3.93
N LYS A 338 27.38 -7.62 -4.02
CA LYS A 338 28.68 -7.88 -4.69
C LYS A 338 29.49 -9.02 -4.05
N PHE A 339 29.25 -9.29 -2.77
CA PHE A 339 29.96 -10.34 -2.03
C PHE A 339 29.38 -11.74 -2.30
N ASN A 340 28.19 -11.84 -2.91
CA ASN A 340 27.52 -13.11 -3.22
C ASN A 340 27.42 -14.06 -2.01
N GLU A 341 27.25 -13.52 -0.82
CA GLU A 341 27.12 -14.30 0.41
C GLU A 341 25.77 -15.01 0.47
N PRO A 342 25.70 -16.22 1.05
CA PRO A 342 24.44 -16.93 1.24
C PRO A 342 23.46 -16.12 2.09
N SER A 343 22.16 -16.32 1.85
CA SER A 343 21.10 -15.66 2.61
C SER A 343 20.95 -16.24 4.01
N PHE A 344 20.85 -15.36 5.01
CA PHE A 344 20.55 -15.71 6.41
C PHE A 344 19.18 -16.38 6.57
N GLU A 345 18.28 -16.22 5.61
CA GLU A 345 16.99 -16.92 5.57
C GLU A 345 17.13 -18.44 5.75
N SER A 346 18.22 -19.04 5.26
CA SER A 346 18.47 -20.46 5.37
C SER A 346 18.66 -20.94 6.82
N LEU A 347 19.03 -20.04 7.73
CA LEU A 347 19.18 -20.32 9.16
C LEU A 347 17.89 -20.11 9.96
N VAL A 348 16.83 -19.57 9.33
CA VAL A 348 15.57 -19.23 10.00
C VAL A 348 14.51 -20.27 9.70
N SER A 349 13.85 -20.78 10.76
CA SER A 349 12.78 -21.76 10.64
C SER A 349 11.52 -21.19 9.95
N SER A 350 10.67 -22.06 9.45
CA SER A 350 9.28 -21.73 9.16
C SER A 350 8.51 -21.42 10.47
N ARG A 351 7.28 -20.91 10.34
CA ARG A 351 6.37 -20.72 11.47
C ARG A 351 6.08 -22.06 12.16
N LYS A 352 5.87 -22.05 13.46
CA LYS A 352 5.66 -23.24 14.32
C LYS A 352 6.85 -24.21 14.30
N PRO A 353 8.07 -23.79 14.66
CA PRO A 353 9.25 -24.63 14.53
C PRO A 353 9.15 -25.95 15.29
N PHE A 354 8.42 -25.98 16.40
CA PHE A 354 8.18 -27.18 17.21
C PHE A 354 6.73 -27.71 17.10
N GLY A 355 5.91 -27.21 16.16
CA GLY A 355 4.52 -27.64 15.97
C GLY A 355 3.52 -27.12 17.01
N LEU A 356 3.96 -26.27 17.94
CA LEU A 356 3.14 -25.76 19.03
C LEU A 356 2.52 -24.41 18.65
N ALA A 357 1.18 -24.30 18.77
CA ALA A 357 0.43 -23.09 18.44
C ALA A 357 0.55 -22.01 19.55
N SER A 358 0.16 -20.78 19.26
CA SER A 358 0.24 -19.66 20.22
C SER A 358 -0.75 -19.79 21.40
N ASP A 359 -1.81 -20.56 21.22
CA ASP A 359 -2.83 -20.87 22.20
C ASP A 359 -2.54 -22.15 23.02
N PHE A 360 -1.43 -22.80 22.77
CA PHE A 360 -0.98 -23.94 23.58
C PHE A 360 -0.88 -23.56 25.08
N ARG A 361 -1.50 -24.35 25.97
CA ARG A 361 -1.58 -24.09 27.41
C ARG A 361 -1.30 -25.31 28.29
N ALA A 362 -1.01 -26.47 27.70
CA ALA A 362 -0.72 -27.68 28.42
C ALA A 362 0.71 -27.64 29.04
N PHE A 363 0.92 -26.67 29.92
CA PHE A 363 2.19 -26.46 30.60
C PHE A 363 2.29 -27.31 31.85
N ASP A 364 3.49 -27.85 32.11
CA ASP A 364 3.82 -28.51 33.39
C ASP A 364 4.14 -27.43 34.43
N ALA A 365 3.65 -27.64 35.67
CA ALA A 365 3.82 -26.68 36.76
C ALA A 365 5.29 -26.56 37.23
N HIS A 366 6.08 -27.63 37.08
CA HIS A 366 7.44 -27.69 37.58
C HIS A 366 8.42 -28.32 36.60
N LYS A 367 9.70 -27.92 36.73
CA LYS A 367 10.79 -28.53 35.99
C LYS A 367 11.00 -29.97 36.49
N SER A 368 11.08 -30.93 35.56
CA SER A 368 11.44 -32.34 35.81
C SER A 368 12.47 -32.83 34.80
N LYS A 369 12.95 -34.07 34.93
CA LYS A 369 13.90 -34.66 33.95
C LYS A 369 13.30 -34.81 32.56
N ASP A 370 11.98 -34.98 32.47
CA ASP A 370 11.27 -35.21 31.21
C ASP A 370 10.67 -33.93 30.61
N THR A 371 10.90 -32.76 31.21
CA THR A 371 10.37 -31.49 30.73
C THR A 371 11.40 -30.65 30.03
N VAL A 372 10.91 -29.84 29.07
CA VAL A 372 11.63 -28.87 28.27
C VAL A 372 11.15 -27.48 28.64
N LYS A 373 12.03 -26.52 28.80
CA LYS A 373 11.67 -25.11 28.99
C LYS A 373 11.07 -24.55 27.69
N ILE A 374 9.85 -24.01 27.74
CA ILE A 374 9.13 -23.48 26.62
C ILE A 374 8.98 -21.96 26.71
N TYR A 375 9.31 -21.27 25.61
CA TYR A 375 9.01 -19.85 25.39
C TYR A 375 7.68 -19.74 24.65
N ALA A 376 6.65 -19.24 25.33
CA ALA A 376 5.30 -19.06 24.78
C ALA A 376 4.89 -17.59 24.76
N ASN A 377 3.67 -17.29 24.35
CA ASN A 377 3.17 -15.91 24.30
C ASN A 377 3.13 -15.30 25.73
N LYS A 378 4.03 -14.33 25.98
CA LYS A 378 4.20 -13.63 27.28
C LYS A 378 4.48 -14.54 28.48
N THR A 379 4.87 -15.80 28.26
CA THR A 379 5.07 -16.79 29.33
C THR A 379 6.29 -17.65 29.04
N VAL A 380 7.01 -17.97 30.08
CA VAL A 380 8.05 -19.00 30.08
C VAL A 380 7.59 -20.10 31.07
N ALA A 381 7.51 -21.32 30.59
CA ALA A 381 6.98 -22.47 31.34
C ALA A 381 7.76 -23.74 31.01
N TYR A 382 7.22 -24.89 31.40
CA TYR A 382 7.76 -26.22 31.06
C TYR A 382 6.71 -27.04 30.31
N VAL A 383 7.15 -27.96 29.45
CA VAL A 383 6.31 -28.87 28.69
C VAL A 383 6.96 -30.23 28.63
N GLY A 384 6.20 -31.32 28.74
CA GLY A 384 6.73 -32.67 28.56
C GLY A 384 7.39 -32.83 27.17
N ARG A 385 8.60 -33.38 27.12
CA ARG A 385 9.33 -33.55 25.84
C ARG A 385 8.51 -34.30 24.79
N LYS A 386 7.69 -35.26 25.17
CA LYS A 386 6.81 -36.04 24.30
C LYS A 386 5.64 -35.21 23.69
N GLN A 387 5.35 -34.06 24.28
CA GLN A 387 4.31 -33.14 23.79
C GLN A 387 4.81 -32.21 22.69
N VAL A 388 6.11 -32.23 22.37
CA VAL A 388 6.71 -31.43 21.28
C VAL A 388 6.63 -32.24 19.98
N PRO A 389 5.70 -31.90 19.05
CA PRO A 389 5.37 -32.78 17.94
C PRO A 389 6.36 -32.72 16.77
N LEU A 390 7.13 -31.65 16.63
CA LEU A 390 8.06 -31.45 15.51
C LEU A 390 9.46 -31.09 16.01
N HIS A 391 10.49 -31.48 15.23
CA HIS A 391 11.88 -31.10 15.43
C HIS A 391 12.40 -31.31 16.87
N SER A 392 12.04 -32.45 17.48
CA SER A 392 12.52 -32.80 18.82
C SER A 392 14.04 -32.87 18.94
N GLU A 393 14.74 -33.11 17.81
CA GLU A 393 16.20 -33.08 17.70
C GLU A 393 16.80 -31.68 17.91
N TRP A 394 16.03 -30.61 17.67
CA TRP A 394 16.50 -29.25 17.92
C TRP A 394 16.45 -28.84 19.38
N ILE A 395 15.73 -29.59 20.20
CA ILE A 395 15.58 -29.27 21.63
C ILE A 395 16.94 -29.19 22.33
N ASP A 396 17.84 -30.11 22.01
CA ASP A 396 19.14 -30.27 22.70
C ASP A 396 20.29 -29.49 22.03
N SER A 397 19.96 -28.68 21.01
CA SER A 397 20.93 -27.81 20.34
C SER A 397 20.88 -26.39 20.91
N TYR A 398 21.94 -25.61 20.72
CA TYR A 398 21.92 -24.15 20.89
C TYR A 398 21.16 -23.49 19.73
N LYS A 399 20.41 -22.46 20.04
CA LYS A 399 19.57 -21.74 19.06
C LYS A 399 19.24 -20.34 19.52
N ILE A 400 18.60 -19.56 18.67
CA ILE A 400 18.10 -18.23 19.02
C ILE A 400 16.60 -18.20 18.69
N PHE A 401 15.78 -17.69 19.60
CA PHE A 401 14.38 -17.42 19.37
C PHE A 401 14.18 -15.95 19.04
N ILE A 402 13.46 -15.65 17.98
CA ILE A 402 13.09 -14.30 17.56
C ILE A 402 11.57 -14.20 17.42
N SER A 403 10.97 -13.16 17.97
CA SER A 403 9.51 -12.97 17.93
C SER A 403 9.02 -12.92 16.48
N PHE A 404 7.95 -13.68 16.19
CA PHE A 404 7.29 -13.67 14.87
C PHE A 404 6.66 -12.32 14.55
N ALA A 405 6.15 -11.58 15.54
CA ALA A 405 5.55 -10.28 15.37
C ALA A 405 6.20 -9.23 16.27
N TYR A 406 6.58 -8.10 15.68
CA TYR A 406 7.12 -6.93 16.38
C TYR A 406 6.98 -5.67 15.55
N GLY A 407 6.51 -4.58 16.19
CA GLY A 407 6.44 -3.23 15.63
C GLY A 407 5.76 -3.13 14.25
N ALA A 408 4.70 -2.37 14.16
CA ALA A 408 4.13 -1.99 12.87
C ALA A 408 3.66 -0.54 12.98
N GLY A 409 4.19 0.32 12.11
CA GLY A 409 3.85 1.74 12.09
C GLY A 409 4.45 2.52 13.25
N GLU A 410 5.62 2.13 13.72
CA GLU A 410 6.43 2.89 14.66
C GLU A 410 7.21 3.99 13.94
N ASP A 411 7.43 5.12 14.62
CA ASP A 411 8.26 6.22 14.13
C ASP A 411 9.73 5.82 14.04
N PHE A 412 10.44 6.35 13.05
CA PHE A 412 11.88 6.14 12.94
C PHE A 412 12.66 7.09 13.88
N PRO A 413 13.80 6.63 14.43
CA PRO A 413 14.37 5.28 14.33
C PRO A 413 13.62 4.27 15.20
N HIS A 414 13.46 3.05 14.71
CA HIS A 414 12.84 1.97 15.49
C HIS A 414 13.64 0.66 15.49
N GLN A 415 13.27 -0.31 16.33
CA GLN A 415 14.09 -1.49 16.59
C GLN A 415 13.98 -2.58 15.50
N ILE A 416 12.92 -2.58 14.69
CA ILE A 416 12.59 -3.51 13.59
C ILE A 416 12.26 -4.93 14.05
N LEU A 417 13.08 -5.51 14.92
CA LEU A 417 12.91 -6.84 15.49
C LEU A 417 12.83 -6.75 17.02
N ASN A 418 12.10 -7.63 17.65
CA ASN A 418 12.15 -7.78 19.10
C ASN A 418 13.52 -8.31 19.52
N LYS A 419 13.86 -8.21 20.82
CA LYS A 419 15.08 -8.79 21.35
C LYS A 419 15.13 -10.28 21.08
N PRO A 420 16.22 -10.79 20.47
CA PRO A 420 16.42 -12.20 20.30
C PRO A 420 16.73 -12.85 21.66
N ILE A 421 16.18 -14.06 21.87
CA ILE A 421 16.38 -14.83 23.09
C ILE A 421 17.40 -15.92 22.80
N PHE A 422 18.44 -16.00 23.63
CA PHE A 422 19.40 -17.11 23.60
C PHE A 422 18.72 -18.39 24.09
N GLY A 423 18.64 -19.39 23.24
CA GLY A 423 18.05 -20.70 23.52
C GLY A 423 19.13 -21.74 23.87
N GLU A 424 19.26 -22.06 25.14
CA GLU A 424 20.11 -23.14 25.61
C GLU A 424 19.59 -24.52 25.18
N PRO A 425 20.37 -25.60 25.26
CA PRO A 425 19.86 -26.96 25.20
C PRO A 425 18.70 -27.17 26.18
N ASN A 426 17.81 -28.10 25.86
CA ASN A 426 16.57 -28.37 26.59
C ASN A 426 15.56 -27.20 26.59
N THR A 427 15.47 -26.48 25.43
CA THR A 427 14.49 -25.40 25.23
C THR A 427 13.72 -25.56 23.91
N CYS A 428 12.46 -25.10 23.89
CA CYS A 428 11.61 -25.02 22.71
C CYS A 428 10.76 -23.73 22.73
N CYS A 429 9.91 -23.51 21.72
CA CYS A 429 9.00 -22.37 21.68
C CYS A 429 7.68 -22.71 20.99
N THR A 430 6.66 -21.88 21.22
CA THR A 430 5.44 -21.85 20.41
C THR A 430 5.65 -21.04 19.12
N GLU A 431 4.65 -21.02 18.23
CA GLU A 431 4.67 -20.21 16.99
C GLU A 431 4.78 -18.68 17.21
N THR A 432 4.77 -18.22 18.46
CA THR A 432 5.06 -16.82 18.83
C THR A 432 6.50 -16.44 18.44
N TYR A 433 7.36 -17.44 18.32
CA TYR A 433 8.77 -17.27 17.93
C TYR A 433 9.13 -18.12 16.72
N LEU A 434 10.06 -17.62 15.92
CA LEU A 434 10.85 -18.40 14.97
C LEU A 434 12.14 -18.85 15.65
N LEU A 435 12.72 -19.93 15.14
CA LEU A 435 14.02 -20.43 15.56
C LEU A 435 15.06 -20.03 14.52
N ILE A 436 16.21 -19.53 14.98
CA ILE A 436 17.42 -19.32 14.19
C ILE A 436 18.46 -20.33 14.65
N GLY A 437 18.94 -21.13 13.72
CA GLY A 437 19.80 -22.29 13.95
C GLY A 437 19.17 -23.59 13.44
N PRO A 438 19.43 -24.75 14.04
CA PRO A 438 20.21 -25.00 15.28
C PRO A 438 21.74 -24.84 15.10
N PHE A 439 22.45 -24.56 16.20
CA PHE A 439 23.90 -24.41 16.22
C PHE A 439 24.58 -25.46 17.12
N LYS A 440 25.83 -25.82 16.78
CA LYS A 440 26.56 -26.86 17.46
C LYS A 440 27.09 -26.48 18.86
N ASN A 441 27.38 -25.19 19.07
CA ASN A 441 27.99 -24.73 20.31
C ASN A 441 27.53 -23.32 20.72
N GLU A 442 27.74 -23.01 21.97
CA GLU A 442 27.37 -21.75 22.61
C GLU A 442 28.07 -20.54 21.99
N LYS A 443 29.37 -20.65 21.68
CA LYS A 443 30.18 -19.55 21.15
C LYS A 443 29.63 -19.06 19.80
N ILE A 444 29.39 -19.99 18.87
CA ILE A 444 28.80 -19.66 17.56
C ILE A 444 27.44 -18.97 17.75
N THR A 445 26.59 -19.51 18.62
CA THR A 445 25.25 -18.96 18.88
C THR A 445 25.33 -17.53 19.44
N LYS A 446 26.27 -17.25 20.36
CA LYS A 446 26.51 -15.89 20.88
C LYS A 446 27.02 -14.95 19.80
N ASN A 447 27.86 -15.42 18.87
CA ASN A 447 28.35 -14.63 17.76
C ASN A 447 27.24 -14.31 16.75
N VAL A 448 26.35 -15.27 16.45
CA VAL A 448 25.14 -15.02 15.65
C VAL A 448 24.23 -14.01 16.36
N LEU A 449 24.06 -14.14 17.67
CA LEU A 449 23.27 -13.21 18.46
C LEU A 449 23.81 -11.78 18.39
N SER A 450 25.15 -11.61 18.45
CA SER A 450 25.78 -10.29 18.27
C SER A 450 25.48 -9.69 16.90
N TYR A 451 25.49 -10.51 15.84
CA TYR A 451 25.16 -10.08 14.49
C TYR A 451 23.71 -9.62 14.36
N ILE A 452 22.74 -10.38 14.89
CA ILE A 452 21.31 -10.04 14.87
C ILE A 452 21.05 -8.69 15.56
N LYS A 453 21.80 -8.38 16.64
CA LYS A 453 21.68 -7.12 17.38
C LYS A 453 22.22 -5.90 16.64
N THR A 454 23.03 -6.06 15.61
CA THR A 454 23.59 -4.93 14.85
C THR A 454 22.48 -4.11 14.15
N LYS A 455 22.69 -2.82 13.97
CA LYS A 455 21.83 -1.96 13.19
C LYS A 455 21.83 -2.38 11.73
N PHE A 456 23.00 -2.75 11.20
CA PHE A 456 23.13 -3.25 9.83
C PHE A 456 22.22 -4.45 9.56
N PHE A 457 22.25 -5.49 10.41
CA PHE A 457 21.38 -6.67 10.24
C PHE A 457 19.91 -6.27 10.18
N ARG A 458 19.47 -5.46 11.15
CA ARG A 458 18.06 -5.04 11.26
C ARG A 458 17.65 -4.10 10.14
N PHE A 459 18.58 -3.31 9.62
CA PHE A 459 18.36 -2.51 8.42
C PHE A 459 18.14 -3.37 7.18
N MET A 460 18.93 -4.43 6.99
CA MET A 460 18.72 -5.39 5.90
C MET A 460 17.34 -6.07 6.00
N VAL A 461 16.90 -6.40 7.22
CA VAL A 461 15.55 -6.91 7.48
C VAL A 461 14.47 -5.86 7.16
N LEU A 462 14.70 -4.58 7.51
CA LEU A 462 13.77 -3.48 7.24
C LEU A 462 13.42 -3.38 5.75
N MET A 463 14.37 -3.61 4.85
CA MET A 463 14.14 -3.49 3.41
C MET A 463 12.97 -4.36 2.92
N ILE A 464 12.74 -5.52 3.57
CA ILE A 464 11.67 -6.48 3.20
C ILE A 464 10.50 -6.43 4.19
N LYS A 465 10.74 -6.12 5.47
CA LYS A 465 9.73 -6.17 6.52
C LYS A 465 8.78 -4.98 6.47
N ASN A 466 7.74 -5.07 5.65
CA ASN A 466 6.70 -4.04 5.49
C ASN A 466 5.48 -4.22 6.42
N THR A 467 5.47 -5.24 7.27
CA THR A 467 4.40 -5.54 8.23
C THR A 467 4.96 -5.86 9.60
N GLN A 468 4.09 -6.01 10.60
CA GLN A 468 4.53 -6.46 11.94
C GLN A 468 5.15 -7.87 11.96
N ASN A 469 4.90 -8.72 10.95
CA ASN A 469 5.35 -10.10 10.94
C ASN A 469 6.79 -10.20 10.41
N ALA A 470 7.69 -10.75 11.23
CA ALA A 470 9.05 -11.09 10.87
C ALA A 470 9.11 -12.55 10.39
N THR A 471 8.50 -12.83 9.22
CA THR A 471 8.53 -14.17 8.62
C THR A 471 9.95 -14.55 8.21
N ARG A 472 10.21 -15.85 7.96
CA ARG A 472 11.49 -16.34 7.44
C ARG A 472 12.00 -15.50 6.24
N ARG A 473 11.11 -15.13 5.32
CA ARG A 473 11.42 -14.37 4.11
C ARG A 473 12.03 -12.99 4.37
N VAL A 474 11.73 -12.32 5.49
CA VAL A 474 12.28 -10.98 5.73
C VAL A 474 13.79 -10.98 5.95
N TYR A 475 14.39 -12.15 6.14
CA TYR A 475 15.84 -12.33 6.28
C TYR A 475 16.55 -12.63 4.95
N ASN A 476 15.82 -12.66 3.82
CA ASN A 476 16.37 -13.06 2.51
C ASN A 476 17.56 -12.19 2.06
N LEU A 477 17.50 -10.87 2.29
CA LEU A 477 18.57 -9.94 1.90
C LEU A 477 19.72 -9.85 2.92
N VAL A 478 19.57 -10.48 4.08
CA VAL A 478 20.60 -10.48 5.12
C VAL A 478 21.68 -11.50 4.74
N PRO A 479 22.96 -11.10 4.59
CA PRO A 479 24.02 -12.04 4.27
C PRO A 479 24.45 -12.87 5.49
N ILE A 480 24.76 -14.15 5.29
CA ILE A 480 25.42 -14.97 6.31
C ILE A 480 26.86 -14.49 6.46
N GLN A 481 27.33 -14.42 7.70
CA GLN A 481 28.70 -14.06 8.03
C GLN A 481 29.49 -15.30 8.54
N ASP A 482 30.81 -15.17 8.66
CA ASP A 482 31.59 -16.08 9.47
C ASP A 482 31.34 -15.81 10.96
N PHE A 483 30.79 -16.78 11.66
CA PHE A 483 30.45 -16.68 13.09
C PHE A 483 31.55 -17.22 14.01
N SER A 484 32.78 -17.32 13.56
CA SER A 484 33.96 -17.64 14.41
C SER A 484 34.24 -16.55 15.45
N GLU A 485 33.86 -15.29 15.11
CA GLU A 485 33.99 -14.09 15.93
C GLU A 485 32.67 -13.30 16.01
N PRO A 486 32.51 -12.44 17.06
CA PRO A 486 31.37 -11.54 17.15
C PRO A 486 31.42 -10.42 16.11
N TRP A 487 30.24 -10.04 15.63
CA TRP A 487 30.06 -8.97 14.68
C TRP A 487 29.59 -7.67 15.36
N THR A 488 30.07 -6.53 14.81
CA THR A 488 29.66 -5.17 15.19
C THR A 488 29.30 -4.39 13.95
N ASP A 489 28.52 -3.30 14.09
CA ASP A 489 28.18 -2.40 12.99
C ASP A 489 29.45 -1.87 12.30
N ALA A 490 30.46 -1.45 13.06
CA ALA A 490 31.71 -0.94 12.50
C ALA A 490 32.45 -1.97 11.61
N LYS A 491 32.49 -3.24 12.01
CA LYS A 491 33.07 -4.33 11.18
C LYS A 491 32.28 -4.51 9.89
N LEU A 492 30.95 -4.47 9.94
CA LEU A 492 30.06 -4.66 8.79
C LEU A 492 30.14 -3.47 7.83
N TYR A 493 30.09 -2.24 8.33
CA TYR A 493 30.22 -1.04 7.52
C TYR A 493 31.56 -1.00 6.76
N LYS A 494 32.66 -1.37 7.44
CA LYS A 494 33.97 -1.50 6.82
C LYS A 494 34.02 -2.61 5.77
N LYS A 495 33.48 -3.79 6.06
CA LYS A 495 33.44 -4.94 5.16
C LYS A 495 32.77 -4.60 3.84
N TYR A 496 31.60 -3.95 3.89
CA TYR A 496 30.82 -3.61 2.69
C TYR A 496 31.21 -2.27 2.06
N GLY A 497 32.22 -1.58 2.61
CA GLY A 497 32.69 -0.29 2.08
C GLY A 497 31.61 0.78 2.04
N LEU A 498 30.80 0.88 3.13
CA LEU A 498 29.74 1.87 3.21
C LEU A 498 30.31 3.27 3.40
N THR A 499 29.71 4.25 2.71
CA THR A 499 30.08 5.67 2.87
C THR A 499 29.50 6.23 4.16
N LYS A 500 29.97 7.41 4.56
CA LYS A 500 29.46 8.09 5.75
C LYS A 500 27.96 8.40 5.65
N GLU A 501 27.48 8.76 4.45
CA GLU A 501 26.06 9.04 4.19
C GLU A 501 25.22 7.77 4.33
N GLU A 502 25.70 6.64 3.79
CA GLU A 502 25.02 5.34 3.91
C GLU A 502 24.97 4.85 5.37
N ILE A 503 26.06 5.04 6.11
CA ILE A 503 26.11 4.75 7.55
C ILE A 503 25.12 5.63 8.31
N ASN A 504 25.14 6.95 8.07
CA ASN A 504 24.23 7.89 8.72
C ASN A 504 22.76 7.52 8.41
N PHE A 505 22.46 7.08 7.20
CA PHE A 505 21.12 6.63 6.85
C PHE A 505 20.70 5.41 7.69
N ILE A 506 21.53 4.36 7.78
CA ILE A 506 21.26 3.20 8.64
C ILE A 506 21.05 3.63 10.09
N GLU A 507 21.95 4.50 10.61
CA GLU A 507 21.90 5.00 11.99
C GLU A 507 20.61 5.78 12.29
N SER A 508 20.10 6.54 11.31
CA SER A 508 18.86 7.31 11.43
C SER A 508 17.60 6.45 11.40
N MET A 509 17.68 5.25 10.82
CA MET A 509 16.53 4.34 10.65
C MET A 509 16.41 3.33 11.80
N ILE A 510 17.50 2.97 12.45
CA ILE A 510 17.56 1.84 13.38
C ILE A 510 17.99 2.27 14.78
N LYS A 511 17.14 2.06 15.79
CA LYS A 511 17.49 2.25 17.20
C LYS A 511 18.58 1.25 17.64
N PRO A 512 19.46 1.62 18.58
CA PRO A 512 20.27 0.64 19.29
C PRO A 512 19.39 -0.42 19.95
N MET A 513 19.88 -1.65 20.04
CA MET A 513 19.23 -2.72 20.80
C MET A 513 19.97 -2.88 22.14
N GLU A 514 19.42 -2.26 23.17
CA GLU A 514 20.02 -2.30 24.51
C GLU A 514 19.93 -3.69 25.16
N ASP A 515 20.91 -4.07 25.96
CA ASP A 515 21.00 -5.36 26.65
C ASP A 515 20.26 -5.41 28.02
N LYS A 516 19.30 -4.48 28.28
CA LYS A 516 18.57 -4.49 29.56
C LYS A 516 17.75 -5.74 29.79
#